data_b11ac55f3e6347291f3872cae20cbfeb
#
_entry.id   b11ac55f3e6347291f3872cae20cbfeb
#
_cell.length_a   1.000
_cell.length_b   1.000
_cell.length_c   1.000
_cell.angle_alpha   90.00
_cell.angle_beta   90.00
_cell.angle_gamma   90.00
#
_symmetry.space_group_name_H-M   'P 1'
#
loop_
_entity.id
_entity.type
_entity.pdbx_description
1 polymer ?
#
loop_
_entity_poly.entity_id
_entity_poly.type
_entity_poly.pdbx_seq_one_letter_code
_entity_poly.pdbx_strand_id
1 'polypeptide(L)'
;MTARTSGVLTYRNTDFFGLVDGLNFAAQYQGKNERDDLQKANGDGYGFSASYEFDGFGFVAAYTKSDRTDKQVQGLNGTADVLDPASGKKVGEKAVDSGSVAKGKHAEFWGTGLKYDANNLYLAAVYSETQNMTVFADHFVANKAQNFEAVAQYQFDFGLRPSVAYLQSKGKDLGVWGDQDLVKYVDVGATYYFNKNMSTFVDYKINLIDKSDFTKASGVATDDIVAVGLVYQF
;
A
#
# COMPACT_ATOMS: atom_id res chain seq x y z
N MET A 1 3.15 -6.93 -2.26
CA MET A 1 3.17 -7.75 -1.02
C MET A 1 1.76 -7.85 -0.54
N THR A 2 1.23 -9.03 -0.46
CA THR A 2 -0.12 -9.28 0.00
C THR A 2 -0.13 -9.55 1.51
N ALA A 3 -1.26 -9.35 2.14
CA ALA A 3 -1.49 -9.24 3.57
C ALA A 3 -1.02 -10.42 4.47
N ARG A 4 -0.49 -11.51 3.92
CA ARG A 4 0.01 -12.66 4.70
C ARG A 4 1.29 -13.19 4.09
N THR A 5 2.37 -13.14 4.87
CA THR A 5 3.67 -13.72 4.53
C THR A 5 3.92 -14.96 5.40
N SER A 6 4.61 -15.94 4.87
CA SER A 6 5.10 -17.12 5.61
C SER A 6 6.63 -17.09 5.64
N GLY A 7 7.21 -17.77 6.63
CA GLY A 7 8.67 -17.85 6.74
C GLY A 7 9.33 -16.54 7.19
N VAL A 8 8.69 -15.82 8.10
CA VAL A 8 9.17 -14.52 8.61
C VAL A 8 9.71 -14.67 10.02
N LEU A 9 10.93 -14.18 10.25
CA LEU A 9 11.52 -14.00 11.56
C LEU A 9 11.58 -12.51 11.86
N THR A 10 11.01 -12.07 12.98
CA THR A 10 10.97 -10.67 13.38
C THR A 10 11.56 -10.50 14.77
N TYR A 11 12.53 -9.63 14.91
CA TYR A 11 13.00 -9.08 16.17
C TYR A 11 12.38 -7.70 16.37
N ARG A 12 11.87 -7.43 17.57
CA ARG A 12 11.33 -6.13 17.96
C ARG A 12 11.94 -5.71 19.28
N ASN A 13 12.20 -4.43 19.41
CA ASN A 13 12.69 -3.84 20.64
C ASN A 13 11.91 -2.54 20.90
N THR A 14 11.47 -2.37 22.11
CA THR A 14 10.76 -1.18 22.58
C THR A 14 11.64 -0.38 23.51
N ASP A 15 11.45 0.94 23.49
CA ASP A 15 12.13 1.89 24.37
C ASP A 15 13.68 1.76 24.32
N PHE A 16 14.20 1.33 23.16
CA PHE A 16 15.63 1.13 22.93
C PHE A 16 16.31 0.42 24.11
N PHE A 17 15.88 -0.83 24.36
CA PHE A 17 16.31 -1.65 25.51
C PHE A 17 15.95 -1.05 26.88
N GLY A 18 14.93 -0.19 26.95
CA GLY A 18 14.54 0.54 28.16
C GLY A 18 15.43 1.75 28.47
N LEU A 19 16.22 2.20 27.51
CA LEU A 19 17.15 3.35 27.69
C LEU A 19 16.56 4.66 27.16
N VAL A 20 15.65 4.59 26.17
CA VAL A 20 15.03 5.76 25.54
C VAL A 20 13.55 5.49 25.35
N ASP A 21 12.72 6.07 26.21
CA ASP A 21 11.28 5.94 26.12
C ASP A 21 10.74 6.39 24.75
N GLY A 22 9.82 5.63 24.18
CA GLY A 22 9.20 5.91 22.89
C GLY A 22 10.05 5.58 21.65
N LEU A 23 11.34 5.22 21.80
CA LEU A 23 12.17 4.80 20.67
C LEU A 23 12.08 3.29 20.46
N ASN A 24 11.45 2.89 19.36
CA ASN A 24 11.24 1.49 19.01
C ASN A 24 11.91 1.16 17.69
N PHE A 25 12.34 -0.09 17.53
CA PHE A 25 12.84 -0.58 16.25
C PHE A 25 12.50 -2.05 16.04
N ALA A 26 12.48 -2.44 14.77
CA ALA A 26 12.33 -3.84 14.39
C ALA A 26 13.28 -4.20 13.24
N ALA A 27 13.73 -5.45 13.25
CA ALA A 27 14.45 -6.07 12.16
C ALA A 27 13.72 -7.35 11.76
N GLN A 28 13.60 -7.61 10.46
CA GLN A 28 12.83 -8.70 9.92
C GLN A 28 13.61 -9.40 8.80
N TYR A 29 13.54 -10.72 8.81
CA TYR A 29 14.00 -11.57 7.71
C TYR A 29 12.81 -12.37 7.19
N GLN A 30 12.70 -12.49 5.88
CA GLN A 30 11.71 -13.31 5.18
C GLN A 30 12.44 -14.29 4.28
N GLY A 31 12.22 -15.58 4.49
CA GLY A 31 12.75 -16.63 3.64
C GLY A 31 12.04 -16.70 2.28
N LYS A 32 12.74 -17.18 1.29
CA LYS A 32 12.25 -17.45 -0.07
C LYS A 32 11.01 -18.33 -0.03
N ASN A 33 9.98 -17.94 -0.80
CA ASN A 33 8.75 -18.70 -0.93
C ASN A 33 8.30 -18.71 -2.41
N GLU A 34 8.60 -19.77 -3.11
CA GLU A 34 8.14 -19.97 -4.49
C GLU A 34 6.70 -20.50 -4.48
N ARG A 35 5.86 -19.90 -5.29
CA ARG A 35 4.45 -20.28 -5.45
C ARG A 35 4.06 -20.25 -6.92
N ASP A 36 3.02 -20.99 -7.27
CA ASP A 36 2.43 -20.97 -8.62
C ASP A 36 1.84 -19.59 -8.93
N ASP A 37 1.22 -18.97 -7.93
CA ASP A 37 0.80 -17.56 -7.99
C ASP A 37 2.03 -16.65 -7.78
N LEU A 38 2.55 -16.14 -8.87
CA LEU A 38 3.78 -15.34 -8.88
C LEU A 38 3.63 -14.00 -8.15
N GLN A 39 2.41 -13.47 -8.00
CA GLN A 39 2.18 -12.25 -7.21
C GLN A 39 2.37 -12.50 -5.71
N LYS A 40 2.24 -13.74 -5.28
CA LYS A 40 2.43 -14.17 -3.89
C LYS A 40 3.79 -14.84 -3.64
N ALA A 41 4.58 -15.05 -4.68
CA ALA A 41 5.94 -15.58 -4.56
C ALA A 41 6.92 -14.48 -4.16
N ASN A 42 7.99 -14.85 -3.49
CA ASN A 42 9.10 -13.96 -3.14
C ASN A 42 10.41 -14.73 -3.06
N GLY A 43 11.53 -14.07 -3.31
CA GLY A 43 12.85 -14.50 -2.87
C GLY A 43 13.11 -14.15 -1.41
N ASP A 44 14.35 -14.29 -0.96
CA ASP A 44 14.77 -13.87 0.37
C ASP A 44 14.64 -12.36 0.53
N GLY A 45 14.28 -11.92 1.73
CA GLY A 45 14.08 -10.51 2.01
C GLY A 45 14.43 -10.12 3.44
N TYR A 46 14.67 -8.83 3.63
CA TYR A 46 14.87 -8.24 4.94
C TYR A 46 14.19 -6.88 5.04
N GLY A 47 13.92 -6.46 6.26
CA GLY A 47 13.33 -5.17 6.54
C GLY A 47 13.77 -4.62 7.88
N PHE A 48 13.77 -3.29 7.97
CA PHE A 48 14.05 -2.55 9.19
C PHE A 48 13.02 -1.45 9.35
N SER A 49 12.63 -1.17 10.59
CA SER A 49 11.83 -0.01 10.92
C SER A 49 12.26 0.58 12.25
N ALA A 50 12.09 1.88 12.37
CA ALA A 50 12.26 2.61 13.62
C ALA A 50 11.10 3.60 13.78
N SER A 51 10.66 3.81 15.03
CA SER A 51 9.71 4.85 15.38
C SER A 51 10.13 5.52 16.68
N TYR A 52 9.82 6.80 16.78
CA TYR A 52 10.04 7.57 17.98
C TYR A 52 8.80 8.40 18.30
N GLU A 53 8.31 8.30 19.52
CA GLU A 53 7.15 9.04 19.99
C GLU A 53 7.49 9.82 21.24
N PHE A 54 7.16 11.12 21.25
CA PHE A 54 7.35 11.99 22.40
C PHE A 54 6.35 13.15 22.35
N ASP A 55 5.75 13.48 23.46
CA ASP A 55 4.92 14.67 23.66
C ASP A 55 3.86 14.92 22.54
N GLY A 56 3.18 13.85 22.11
CA GLY A 56 2.20 13.87 21.03
C GLY A 56 2.79 13.85 19.62
N PHE A 57 4.10 14.00 19.45
CA PHE A 57 4.77 13.82 18.16
C PHE A 57 5.17 12.36 17.94
N GLY A 58 5.10 11.91 16.70
CA GLY A 58 5.56 10.60 16.29
C GLY A 58 6.30 10.67 14.97
N PHE A 59 7.39 9.91 14.87
CA PHE A 59 8.21 9.74 13.66
C PHE A 59 8.31 8.25 13.37
N VAL A 60 8.25 7.88 12.10
CA VAL A 60 8.46 6.51 11.67
C VAL A 60 9.28 6.50 10.39
N ALA A 61 10.19 5.55 10.28
CA ALA A 61 10.88 5.22 9.04
C ALA A 61 10.95 3.70 8.88
N ALA A 62 10.82 3.22 7.65
CA ALA A 62 10.93 1.81 7.33
C ALA A 62 11.60 1.60 5.97
N TYR A 63 12.33 0.50 5.87
CA TYR A 63 12.92 0.02 4.62
C TYR A 63 12.75 -1.49 4.53
N THR A 64 12.36 -1.98 3.36
CA THR A 64 12.37 -3.41 3.06
C THR A 64 12.93 -3.68 1.67
N LYS A 65 13.60 -4.81 1.54
CA LYS A 65 14.09 -5.33 0.27
C LYS A 65 13.87 -6.82 0.22
N SER A 66 13.39 -7.31 -0.92
CA SER A 66 13.21 -8.74 -1.18
C SER A 66 13.68 -9.06 -2.60
N ASP A 67 14.30 -10.20 -2.76
CA ASP A 67 14.62 -10.70 -4.09
C ASP A 67 13.32 -11.07 -4.83
N ARG A 68 13.30 -10.81 -6.13
CA ARG A 68 12.27 -11.31 -7.03
C ARG A 68 12.67 -12.70 -7.51
N THR A 69 11.70 -13.59 -7.65
CA THR A 69 11.94 -14.91 -8.21
C THR A 69 12.36 -14.80 -9.68
N ASP A 70 13.06 -15.82 -10.21
CA ASP A 70 13.49 -15.82 -11.61
C ASP A 70 12.31 -15.63 -12.58
N LYS A 71 11.16 -16.23 -12.29
CA LYS A 71 9.94 -16.06 -13.08
C LYS A 71 9.43 -14.63 -13.07
N GLN A 72 9.45 -13.96 -11.91
CA GLN A 72 9.08 -12.54 -11.79
C GLN A 72 10.04 -11.63 -12.53
N VAL A 73 11.35 -11.93 -12.50
CA VAL A 73 12.38 -11.17 -13.23
C VAL A 73 12.21 -11.31 -14.74
N GLN A 74 11.80 -12.50 -15.21
CA GLN A 74 11.51 -12.77 -16.61
C GLN A 74 10.18 -12.13 -17.08
N GLY A 75 9.44 -11.46 -16.21
CA GLY A 75 8.15 -10.84 -16.55
C GLY A 75 7.01 -11.85 -16.70
N LEU A 76 7.16 -13.04 -16.16
CA LEU A 76 6.12 -14.07 -16.20
C LEU A 76 5.13 -13.83 -15.05
N ASN A 77 3.84 -14.01 -15.31
CA ASN A 77 2.77 -13.85 -14.32
C ASN A 77 1.91 -15.10 -14.20
N GLY A 78 2.52 -16.25 -14.19
CA GLY A 78 1.84 -17.53 -14.13
C GLY A 78 1.93 -18.31 -15.45
N THR A 79 1.10 -19.33 -15.54
CA THR A 79 0.99 -20.17 -16.72
C THR A 79 -0.44 -20.18 -17.23
N ALA A 80 -0.62 -20.13 -18.54
CA ALA A 80 -1.91 -20.41 -19.18
C ALA A 80 -1.89 -21.85 -19.71
N ASP A 81 -3.02 -22.51 -19.59
CA ASP A 81 -3.18 -23.86 -20.15
C ASP A 81 -3.08 -23.82 -21.68
N VAL A 82 -2.23 -24.65 -22.23
CA VAL A 82 -2.20 -24.94 -23.66
C VAL A 82 -3.20 -26.06 -23.91
N LEU A 83 -4.27 -25.76 -24.65
CA LEU A 83 -5.29 -26.74 -25.01
C LEU A 83 -4.99 -27.30 -26.39
N ASP A 84 -5.18 -28.59 -26.54
CA ASP A 84 -5.22 -29.24 -27.85
C ASP A 84 -6.37 -28.72 -28.69
N PRO A 85 -6.15 -28.16 -29.87
CA PRO A 85 -7.20 -27.53 -30.68
C PRO A 85 -8.32 -28.49 -31.13
N ALA A 86 -8.04 -29.81 -31.20
CA ALA A 86 -9.00 -30.79 -31.65
C ALA A 86 -9.85 -31.38 -30.53
N SER A 87 -9.25 -31.58 -29.35
CA SER A 87 -9.92 -32.20 -28.20
C SER A 87 -10.31 -31.26 -27.07
N GLY A 88 -9.82 -30.02 -27.07
CA GLY A 88 -9.99 -29.06 -26.00
C GLY A 88 -9.34 -29.45 -24.66
N LYS A 89 -8.55 -30.53 -24.65
CA LYS A 89 -7.87 -31.02 -23.45
C LYS A 89 -6.58 -30.27 -23.21
N LYS A 90 -6.22 -30.08 -21.93
CA LYS A 90 -4.94 -29.53 -21.55
C LYS A 90 -3.82 -30.45 -21.95
N VAL A 91 -2.89 -29.96 -22.78
CA VAL A 91 -1.69 -30.69 -23.26
C VAL A 91 -0.40 -30.11 -22.73
N GLY A 92 -0.47 -28.96 -22.01
CA GLY A 92 0.69 -28.32 -21.42
C GLY A 92 0.35 -26.98 -20.77
N GLU A 93 1.38 -26.29 -20.31
CA GLU A 93 1.29 -24.93 -19.79
C GLU A 93 2.29 -24.03 -20.53
N LYS A 94 1.85 -22.83 -20.88
CA LYS A 94 2.69 -21.79 -21.47
C LYS A 94 2.82 -20.66 -20.46
N ALA A 95 4.05 -20.20 -20.22
CA ALA A 95 4.30 -19.00 -19.46
C ALA A 95 3.59 -17.80 -20.11
N VAL A 96 2.86 -17.04 -19.32
CA VAL A 96 2.15 -15.83 -19.78
C VAL A 96 2.99 -14.63 -19.42
N ASP A 97 3.23 -13.75 -20.39
CA ASP A 97 3.82 -12.45 -20.15
C ASP A 97 2.87 -11.65 -19.23
N SER A 98 3.40 -11.15 -18.14
CA SER A 98 2.62 -10.35 -17.18
C SER A 98 2.30 -8.95 -17.73
N GLY A 99 2.91 -8.53 -18.83
CA GLY A 99 2.91 -7.13 -19.24
C GLY A 99 3.55 -6.19 -18.19
N SER A 100 4.22 -6.78 -17.20
CA SER A 100 4.87 -6.03 -16.11
C SER A 100 5.97 -5.14 -16.65
N VAL A 101 5.98 -3.88 -16.22
CA VAL A 101 7.05 -2.92 -16.51
C VAL A 101 8.14 -2.92 -15.44
N ALA A 102 7.98 -3.74 -14.41
CA ALA A 102 8.95 -3.92 -13.34
C ALA A 102 10.30 -4.42 -13.88
N LYS A 103 11.37 -3.79 -13.45
CA LYS A 103 12.75 -4.05 -13.89
C LYS A 103 13.63 -4.43 -12.69
N GLY A 104 14.65 -5.28 -12.96
CA GLY A 104 15.64 -5.66 -11.94
C GLY A 104 15.21 -6.82 -11.04
N LYS A 105 16.16 -7.22 -10.18
CA LYS A 105 16.09 -8.46 -9.39
C LYS A 105 15.47 -8.29 -8.00
N HIS A 106 15.17 -7.06 -7.60
CA HIS A 106 14.71 -6.74 -6.25
C HIS A 106 13.39 -5.98 -6.27
N ALA A 107 12.57 -6.24 -5.29
CA ALA A 107 11.44 -5.43 -4.90
C ALA A 107 11.83 -4.67 -3.63
N GLU A 108 11.64 -3.35 -3.61
CA GLU A 108 12.08 -2.48 -2.53
C GLU A 108 10.96 -1.53 -2.10
N PHE A 109 10.94 -1.24 -0.82
CA PHE A 109 10.10 -0.20 -0.22
C PHE A 109 10.93 0.61 0.76
N TRP A 110 10.78 1.91 0.74
CA TRP A 110 11.14 2.77 1.84
C TRP A 110 10.04 3.80 2.10
N GLY A 111 9.90 4.21 3.35
CA GLY A 111 8.91 5.20 3.72
C GLY A 111 9.25 5.88 5.04
N THR A 112 8.71 7.07 5.19
CA THR A 112 8.80 7.86 6.42
C THR A 112 7.49 8.54 6.70
N GLY A 113 7.18 8.77 7.98
CA GLY A 113 5.96 9.43 8.40
C GLY A 113 6.17 10.27 9.64
N LEU A 114 5.32 11.26 9.76
CA LEU A 114 5.23 12.20 10.89
C LEU A 114 3.79 12.21 11.37
N LYS A 115 3.59 12.26 12.69
CA LYS A 115 2.28 12.54 13.28
C LYS A 115 2.39 13.54 14.42
N TYR A 116 1.32 14.25 14.65
CA TYR A 116 1.04 14.99 15.88
C TYR A 116 -0.36 14.60 16.37
N ASP A 117 -0.46 14.15 17.61
CA ASP A 117 -1.70 13.69 18.24
C ASP A 117 -1.76 14.21 19.67
N ALA A 118 -2.21 15.43 19.81
CA ALA A 118 -2.43 16.08 21.11
C ALA A 118 -3.40 17.26 20.95
N ASN A 119 -3.94 17.76 22.07
CA ASN A 119 -4.81 18.94 22.10
C ASN A 119 -6.03 18.82 21.17
N ASN A 120 -6.64 17.64 21.09
CA ASN A 120 -7.76 17.35 20.20
C ASN A 120 -7.45 17.48 18.70
N LEU A 121 -6.19 17.70 18.35
CA LEU A 121 -5.71 17.84 16.97
C LEU A 121 -4.91 16.60 16.60
N TYR A 122 -5.27 15.96 15.46
CA TYR A 122 -4.51 14.91 14.84
C TYR A 122 -4.04 15.37 13.45
N LEU A 123 -2.74 15.36 13.25
CA LEU A 123 -2.10 15.62 11.96
C LEU A 123 -1.18 14.43 11.64
N ALA A 124 -1.22 13.95 10.42
CA ALA A 124 -0.22 12.97 9.97
C ALA A 124 0.12 13.18 8.51
N ALA A 125 1.36 12.86 8.16
CA ALA A 125 1.82 12.80 6.77
C ALA A 125 2.79 11.64 6.59
N VAL A 126 2.66 10.93 5.47
CA VAL A 126 3.51 9.79 5.09
C VAL A 126 3.97 9.98 3.66
N TYR A 127 5.25 9.72 3.42
CA TYR A 127 5.80 9.56 2.09
C TYR A 127 6.48 8.21 1.96
N SER A 128 6.24 7.53 0.85
CA SER A 128 6.92 6.26 0.56
C SER A 128 7.18 6.06 -0.92
N GLU A 129 8.20 5.27 -1.22
CA GLU A 129 8.48 4.77 -2.56
C GLU A 129 8.55 3.25 -2.58
N THR A 130 8.03 2.68 -3.64
CA THR A 130 8.13 1.26 -3.94
C THR A 130 8.83 1.05 -5.28
N GLN A 131 9.59 -0.03 -5.38
CA GLN A 131 10.16 -0.49 -6.64
C GLN A 131 9.75 -1.95 -6.89
N ASN A 132 9.25 -2.22 -8.08
CA ASN A 132 8.90 -3.57 -8.55
C ASN A 132 7.90 -4.33 -7.65
N MET A 133 6.96 -3.62 -6.99
CA MET A 133 6.00 -4.26 -6.08
C MET A 133 4.59 -3.67 -6.09
N THR A 134 4.38 -2.48 -6.63
CA THR A 134 3.03 -1.88 -6.72
C THR A 134 2.31 -2.43 -7.93
N VAL A 135 1.20 -3.10 -7.69
CA VAL A 135 0.34 -3.65 -8.76
C VAL A 135 -0.61 -2.55 -9.24
N PHE A 136 -0.80 -2.48 -10.55
CA PHE A 136 -1.82 -1.66 -11.20
C PHE A 136 -2.48 -2.45 -12.33
N ALA A 137 -3.66 -2.02 -12.79
CA ALA A 137 -4.39 -2.69 -13.88
C ALA A 137 -4.42 -4.22 -13.72
N ASP A 138 -5.02 -4.69 -12.61
CA ASP A 138 -5.23 -6.09 -12.23
C ASP A 138 -3.95 -6.91 -11.96
N HIS A 139 -2.94 -6.84 -12.80
CA HIS A 139 -1.78 -7.73 -12.70
C HIS A 139 -0.44 -7.12 -13.13
N PHE A 140 -0.43 -5.92 -13.68
CA PHE A 140 0.83 -5.26 -14.03
C PHE A 140 1.54 -4.76 -12.77
N VAL A 141 2.86 -4.85 -12.76
CA VAL A 141 3.68 -4.33 -11.66
C VAL A 141 4.45 -3.11 -12.13
N ALA A 142 4.25 -2.00 -11.44
CA ALA A 142 4.96 -0.76 -11.71
C ALA A 142 6.45 -0.90 -11.43
N ASN A 143 7.27 -0.27 -12.26
CA ASN A 143 8.71 -0.18 -12.02
C ASN A 143 9.00 0.58 -10.72
N LYS A 144 8.31 1.69 -10.51
CA LYS A 144 8.38 2.50 -9.29
C LYS A 144 7.01 3.11 -9.00
N ALA A 145 6.64 3.26 -7.73
CA ALA A 145 5.53 4.10 -7.33
C ALA A 145 5.94 5.02 -6.17
N GLN A 146 5.43 6.24 -6.21
CA GLN A 146 5.60 7.26 -5.18
C GLN A 146 4.25 7.48 -4.51
N ASN A 147 4.20 7.42 -3.19
CA ASN A 147 2.97 7.57 -2.44
C ASN A 147 3.14 8.70 -1.44
N PHE A 148 2.16 9.58 -1.41
CA PHE A 148 2.06 10.64 -0.42
C PHE A 148 0.65 10.65 0.17
N GLU A 149 0.57 10.70 1.49
CA GLU A 149 -0.68 10.77 2.24
C GLU A 149 -0.53 11.83 3.32
N ALA A 150 -1.58 12.63 3.52
CA ALA A 150 -1.66 13.58 4.61
C ALA A 150 -3.08 13.66 5.12
N VAL A 151 -3.25 13.81 6.43
CA VAL A 151 -4.56 13.94 7.09
C VAL A 151 -4.50 14.97 8.20
N ALA A 152 -5.59 15.71 8.34
CA ALA A 152 -5.85 16.59 9.49
C ALA A 152 -7.24 16.31 10.05
N GLN A 153 -7.34 16.19 11.38
CA GLN A 153 -8.60 15.98 12.09
C GLN A 153 -8.60 16.82 13.36
N TYR A 154 -9.78 17.28 13.76
CA TYR A 154 -9.96 17.97 15.02
C TYR A 154 -11.17 17.40 15.77
N GLN A 155 -11.00 17.05 17.04
CA GLN A 155 -12.06 16.53 17.89
C GLN A 155 -12.68 17.66 18.72
N PHE A 156 -13.91 18.01 18.42
CA PHE A 156 -14.67 18.95 19.25
C PHE A 156 -15.26 18.26 20.50
N ASP A 157 -15.37 18.98 21.59
CA ASP A 157 -15.90 18.48 22.88
C ASP A 157 -17.33 17.96 22.76
N PHE A 158 -18.12 18.50 21.84
CA PHE A 158 -19.51 18.08 21.61
C PHE A 158 -19.62 16.80 20.71
N GLY A 159 -18.53 16.13 20.43
CA GLY A 159 -18.53 14.82 19.76
C GLY A 159 -18.32 14.87 18.25
N LEU A 160 -18.20 16.04 17.62
CA LEU A 160 -17.90 16.15 16.18
C LEU A 160 -16.40 16.07 15.91
N ARG A 161 -16.00 15.26 14.90
CA ARG A 161 -14.63 15.18 14.40
C ARG A 161 -14.63 15.37 12.87
N PRO A 162 -14.48 16.59 12.37
CA PRO A 162 -14.18 16.79 10.94
C PRO A 162 -12.80 16.28 10.57
N SER A 163 -12.64 15.88 9.32
CA SER A 163 -11.41 15.40 8.74
C SER A 163 -11.22 15.92 7.32
N VAL A 164 -9.98 16.15 6.95
CA VAL A 164 -9.56 16.33 5.55
C VAL A 164 -8.31 15.51 5.32
N ALA A 165 -8.29 14.78 4.21
CA ALA A 165 -7.12 14.00 3.81
C ALA A 165 -6.81 14.20 2.33
N TYR A 166 -5.54 14.04 1.98
CA TYR A 166 -5.06 13.97 0.61
C TYR A 166 -4.27 12.71 0.44
N LEU A 167 -4.52 11.98 -0.64
CA LEU A 167 -3.78 10.78 -0.99
C LEU A 167 -3.41 10.80 -2.46
N GLN A 168 -2.13 10.50 -2.74
CA GLN A 168 -1.61 10.30 -4.09
C GLN A 168 -0.71 9.08 -4.14
N SER A 169 -0.96 8.20 -5.11
CA SER A 169 -0.05 7.14 -5.54
C SER A 169 0.23 7.34 -7.02
N LYS A 170 1.49 7.62 -7.36
CA LYS A 170 1.94 7.88 -8.72
C LYS A 170 2.87 6.77 -9.20
N GLY A 171 2.42 6.03 -10.20
CA GLY A 171 3.27 5.08 -10.92
C GLY A 171 4.22 5.82 -11.85
N LYS A 172 5.50 5.43 -11.81
CA LYS A 172 6.57 6.01 -12.63
C LYS A 172 7.06 4.97 -13.62
N ASP A 173 7.35 5.44 -14.85
CA ASP A 173 7.87 4.62 -15.94
C ASP A 173 7.00 3.35 -16.17
N LEU A 174 5.70 3.59 -16.44
CA LEU A 174 4.72 2.52 -16.71
C LEU A 174 4.74 2.10 -18.19
N GLY A 175 5.94 1.96 -18.76
CA GLY A 175 6.13 1.59 -20.16
C GLY A 175 5.56 2.65 -21.10
N VAL A 176 4.69 2.24 -22.02
CA VAL A 176 4.08 3.14 -23.01
C VAL A 176 3.23 4.27 -22.41
N TRP A 177 2.81 4.13 -21.16
CA TRP A 177 1.98 5.11 -20.46
C TRP A 177 2.79 6.20 -19.74
N GLY A 178 4.12 6.01 -19.60
CA GLY A 178 4.96 6.96 -18.85
C GLY A 178 4.57 7.04 -17.36
N ASP A 179 4.53 8.25 -16.82
CA ASP A 179 4.15 8.52 -15.43
C ASP A 179 2.65 8.78 -15.33
N GLN A 180 1.95 8.02 -14.48
CA GLN A 180 0.50 8.13 -14.30
C GLN A 180 0.12 8.14 -12.83
N ASP A 181 -0.91 8.90 -12.46
CA ASP A 181 -1.54 8.78 -11.15
C ASP A 181 -2.39 7.49 -11.10
N LEU A 182 -2.09 6.61 -10.15
CA LEU A 182 -2.82 5.35 -9.91
C LEU A 182 -3.97 5.56 -8.91
N VAL A 183 -3.74 6.44 -7.93
CA VAL A 183 -4.74 6.93 -6.99
C VAL A 183 -4.44 8.38 -6.72
N LYS A 184 -5.46 9.25 -6.71
CA LYS A 184 -5.29 10.65 -6.32
C LYS A 184 -6.63 11.24 -5.94
N TYR A 185 -6.76 11.66 -4.69
CA TYR A 185 -8.01 12.25 -4.22
C TYR A 185 -7.80 13.16 -3.01
N VAL A 186 -8.79 14.01 -2.77
CA VAL A 186 -9.04 14.65 -1.49
C VAL A 186 -10.25 13.96 -0.86
N ASP A 187 -10.17 13.68 0.42
CA ASP A 187 -11.27 13.17 1.23
C ASP A 187 -11.67 14.23 2.26
N VAL A 188 -12.96 14.54 2.34
CA VAL A 188 -13.52 15.46 3.31
C VAL A 188 -14.64 14.76 4.04
N GLY A 189 -14.47 14.59 5.33
CA GLY A 189 -15.40 13.84 6.13
C GLY A 189 -15.67 14.43 7.51
N ALA A 190 -16.63 13.82 8.19
CA ALA A 190 -16.91 14.11 9.57
C ALA A 190 -17.47 12.88 10.28
N THR A 191 -16.98 12.61 11.47
CA THR A 191 -17.55 11.61 12.38
C THR A 191 -18.22 12.31 13.54
N TYR A 192 -19.40 11.86 13.94
CA TYR A 192 -20.09 12.33 15.12
C TYR A 192 -20.24 11.19 16.14
N TYR A 193 -19.69 11.37 17.31
CA TYR A 193 -19.77 10.43 18.43
C TYR A 193 -20.94 10.77 19.31
N PHE A 194 -22.01 9.97 19.30
CA PHE A 194 -23.15 10.08 20.19
C PHE A 194 -22.75 9.74 21.63
N ASN A 195 -21.90 8.76 21.76
CA ASN A 195 -21.29 8.29 23.01
C ASN A 195 -20.08 7.39 22.70
N LYS A 196 -19.45 6.81 23.72
CA LYS A 196 -18.27 5.94 23.56
C LYS A 196 -18.53 4.65 22.75
N ASN A 197 -19.78 4.26 22.56
CA ASN A 197 -20.16 3.02 21.88
C ASN A 197 -20.78 3.26 20.50
N MET A 198 -21.22 4.48 20.17
CA MET A 198 -21.98 4.75 18.96
C MET A 198 -21.49 6.00 18.25
N SER A 199 -21.22 5.88 16.98
CA SER A 199 -20.87 7.00 16.10
C SER A 199 -21.48 6.83 14.71
N THR A 200 -21.57 7.94 13.99
CA THR A 200 -21.93 7.99 12.57
C THR A 200 -20.89 8.81 11.83
N PHE A 201 -20.72 8.53 10.55
CA PHE A 201 -19.81 9.30 9.71
C PHE A 201 -20.41 9.57 8.33
N VAL A 202 -19.91 10.61 7.71
CA VAL A 202 -20.06 10.92 6.30
C VAL A 202 -18.70 11.29 5.75
N ASP A 203 -18.33 10.70 4.60
CA ASP A 203 -17.11 11.00 3.87
C ASP A 203 -17.41 11.25 2.40
N TYR A 204 -16.78 12.25 1.83
CA TYR A 204 -16.84 12.57 0.42
C TYR A 204 -15.43 12.56 -0.17
N LYS A 205 -15.16 11.54 -0.95
CA LYS A 205 -13.93 11.38 -1.70
C LYS A 205 -14.07 12.08 -3.06
N ILE A 206 -13.33 13.16 -3.24
CA ILE A 206 -13.23 13.92 -4.49
C ILE A 206 -12.08 13.35 -5.29
N ASN A 207 -12.37 12.65 -6.38
CA ASN A 207 -11.34 12.07 -7.23
C ASN A 207 -10.67 13.18 -8.08
N LEU A 208 -9.34 13.18 -8.11
CA LEU A 208 -8.54 14.16 -8.84
C LEU A 208 -7.86 13.56 -10.09
N ILE A 209 -8.31 12.38 -10.53
CA ILE A 209 -7.80 11.72 -11.74
C ILE A 209 -8.82 11.91 -12.86
N ASP A 210 -8.41 12.54 -13.95
CA ASP A 210 -9.23 12.71 -15.13
C ASP A 210 -9.33 11.41 -15.96
N LYS A 211 -10.46 11.26 -16.67
CA LYS A 211 -10.67 10.16 -17.63
C LYS A 211 -9.67 10.26 -18.77
N SER A 212 -8.94 9.19 -19.03
CA SER A 212 -7.92 9.09 -20.07
C SER A 212 -7.91 7.69 -20.68
N ASP A 213 -7.14 7.49 -21.74
CA ASP A 213 -6.95 6.16 -22.31
C ASP A 213 -6.23 5.22 -21.33
N PHE A 214 -5.32 5.75 -20.51
CA PHE A 214 -4.70 5.01 -19.43
C PHE A 214 -5.75 4.54 -18.41
N THR A 215 -6.59 5.43 -17.88
CA THR A 215 -7.58 5.06 -16.86
C THR A 215 -8.61 4.05 -17.40
N LYS A 216 -9.00 4.16 -18.67
CA LYS A 216 -9.86 3.18 -19.32
C LYS A 216 -9.19 1.81 -19.46
N ALA A 217 -7.92 1.77 -19.87
CA ALA A 217 -7.18 0.53 -20.08
C ALA A 217 -6.76 -0.13 -18.76
N SER A 218 -6.48 0.66 -17.72
CA SER A 218 -5.98 0.18 -16.43
C SER A 218 -7.07 -0.07 -15.39
N GLY A 219 -8.31 0.38 -15.62
CA GLY A 219 -9.39 0.30 -14.64
C GLY A 219 -9.21 1.25 -13.44
N VAL A 220 -8.32 2.24 -13.53
CA VAL A 220 -8.14 3.25 -12.47
C VAL A 220 -9.43 4.04 -12.30
N ALA A 221 -9.95 4.08 -11.08
CA ALA A 221 -11.18 4.78 -10.75
C ALA A 221 -11.02 6.30 -10.87
N THR A 222 -12.00 6.95 -11.50
CA THR A 222 -12.05 8.40 -11.75
C THR A 222 -13.29 9.07 -11.16
N ASP A 223 -14.19 8.30 -10.55
CA ASP A 223 -15.44 8.83 -10.01
C ASP A 223 -15.30 9.21 -8.54
N ASP A 224 -16.05 10.21 -8.13
CA ASP A 224 -16.22 10.59 -6.73
C ASP A 224 -17.02 9.51 -5.97
N ILE A 225 -16.81 9.45 -4.66
CA ILE A 225 -17.50 8.49 -3.79
C ILE A 225 -18.02 9.23 -2.57
N VAL A 226 -19.30 8.97 -2.23
CA VAL A 226 -19.88 9.36 -0.94
C VAL A 226 -20.08 8.11 -0.11
N ALA A 227 -19.65 8.14 1.14
CA ALA A 227 -19.86 7.08 2.10
C ALA A 227 -20.57 7.63 3.35
N VAL A 228 -21.55 6.87 3.86
CA VAL A 228 -22.24 7.16 5.13
C VAL A 228 -22.29 5.86 5.93
N GLY A 229 -22.00 5.92 7.21
CA GLY A 229 -22.02 4.74 8.05
C GLY A 229 -22.41 5.01 9.49
N LEU A 230 -22.86 3.95 10.15
CA LEU A 230 -23.14 3.89 11.56
C LEU A 230 -22.25 2.82 12.19
N VAL A 231 -21.58 3.14 13.28
CA VAL A 231 -20.72 2.23 14.04
C VAL A 231 -21.29 2.05 15.43
N TYR A 232 -21.45 0.81 15.86
CA TYR A 232 -21.77 0.45 17.22
C TYR A 232 -20.76 -0.56 17.76
N GLN A 233 -20.18 -0.25 18.92
CA GLN A 233 -19.21 -1.10 19.61
C GLN A 233 -19.83 -1.61 20.93
N PHE A 234 -19.85 -2.89 21.12
CA PHE A 234 -20.39 -3.58 22.32
C PHE A 234 -19.29 -4.27 23.13
#